data_c15b36cb603d0a3a182a8fcb51ee84e7
#
_entry.id   c15b36cb603d0a3a182a8fcb51ee84e7
#
_cell.length_a   1.000
_cell.length_b   1.000
_cell.length_c   1.000
_cell.angle_alpha   90.00
_cell.angle_beta   90.00
_cell.angle_gamma   90.00
#
_symmetry.space_group_name_H-M   'P 1'
#
loop_
_entity.id
_entity.type
_entity.pdbx_description
1 polymer ?
#
loop_
_entity_poly.entity_id
_entity_poly.type
_entity_poly.pdbx_seq_one_letter_code
_entity_poly.pdbx_strand_id
1 'polypeptide(L)'
;SSYVDEPYQVQEFNAWGYNSVSGAVRNGTATNASLIGGSKSYVTSTQLKRLGLNGTLQWAPAPEVMVTLDAFYSNFDDDQSKRGIELPLGFFAFGTTGVPGDFTVNNGHIDSGTFRNVRGVIRNDIFQREADLYSFGLNTRYEGDDGWNAFFDFGFSKTDRNELSLESYSGTGFNGAATGNGASATISFV
;
A
#
# COMPACT_ATOMS: atom_id res chain seq x y z
N SER A 1 -11.83 15.54 -21.90
CA SER A 1 -10.46 15.07 -21.65
C SER A 1 -9.98 15.57 -20.30
N SER A 2 -9.17 14.78 -19.63
CA SER A 2 -8.51 15.12 -18.38
C SER A 2 -7.05 14.67 -18.42
N TYR A 3 -6.19 15.47 -17.80
CA TYR A 3 -4.81 15.10 -17.57
C TYR A 3 -4.45 15.40 -16.10
N VAL A 4 -3.78 14.47 -15.47
CA VAL A 4 -3.31 14.57 -14.09
C VAL A 4 -1.84 14.21 -14.07
N ASP A 5 -1.04 15.02 -13.39
CA ASP A 5 0.36 14.75 -13.07
C ASP A 5 0.57 15.21 -11.62
N GLU A 6 0.56 14.26 -10.69
CA GLU A 6 0.59 14.52 -9.26
C GLU A 6 1.77 13.81 -8.59
N PRO A 7 2.92 14.48 -8.46
CA PRO A 7 3.94 14.02 -7.55
C PRO A 7 3.52 14.33 -6.11
N TYR A 8 3.56 13.31 -5.24
CA TYR A 8 3.33 13.51 -3.82
C TYR A 8 4.24 12.62 -2.96
N GLN A 9 4.38 13.01 -1.71
CA GLN A 9 5.17 12.27 -0.73
C GLN A 9 4.39 12.12 0.56
N VAL A 10 4.38 10.90 1.08
CA VAL A 10 3.73 10.57 2.36
C VAL A 10 4.78 10.05 3.32
N GLN A 11 4.76 10.59 4.54
CA GLN A 11 5.51 10.03 5.66
C GLN A 11 4.58 9.09 6.43
N GLU A 12 5.02 7.85 6.60
CA GLU A 12 4.26 6.82 7.29
C GLU A 12 5.01 6.39 8.56
N PHE A 13 4.28 6.37 9.65
CA PHE A 13 4.74 5.76 10.90
C PHE A 13 3.77 4.66 11.29
N ASN A 14 4.25 3.43 11.28
CA ASN A 14 3.46 2.25 11.54
C ASN A 14 4.12 1.39 12.61
N ALA A 15 3.36 0.48 13.18
CA ALA A 15 3.86 -0.52 14.12
C ALA A 15 3.49 -1.93 13.64
N TRP A 16 4.33 -2.89 13.89
CA TRP A 16 3.89 -4.28 13.94
C TRP A 16 3.02 -4.47 15.18
N GLY A 17 1.94 -5.17 15.07
CA GLY A 17 0.95 -5.31 16.15
C GLY A 17 1.53 -5.63 17.53
N TYR A 18 0.66 -5.74 18.50
CA TYR A 18 1.03 -6.03 19.88
C TYR A 18 1.00 -7.54 20.11
N ASN A 19 2.11 -8.08 20.60
CA ASN A 19 2.23 -9.47 20.98
C ASN A 19 2.01 -9.63 22.49
N SER A 20 1.30 -10.68 22.90
CA SER A 20 1.27 -11.09 24.29
C SER A 20 2.65 -11.64 24.67
N VAL A 21 3.26 -11.05 25.68
CA VAL A 21 4.53 -11.51 26.24
C VAL A 21 4.24 -12.30 27.50
N SER A 22 4.47 -13.62 27.48
CA SER A 22 4.46 -14.38 28.71
C SER A 22 5.73 -14.06 29.50
N GLY A 23 5.55 -13.44 30.62
CA GLY A 23 6.41 -13.26 31.78
C GLY A 23 7.89 -13.30 31.63
N ALA A 24 8.47 -13.66 32.61
CA ALA A 24 9.80 -13.86 33.12
C ALA A 24 10.99 -13.97 32.12
N VAL A 25 10.79 -14.34 30.89
CA VAL A 25 11.89 -14.86 30.05
C VAL A 25 12.54 -13.83 29.16
N ARG A 26 11.79 -12.78 28.77
CA ARG A 26 12.27 -11.88 27.72
C ARG A 26 12.85 -10.57 28.24
N ASN A 27 12.42 -10.13 29.41
CA ASN A 27 12.88 -8.89 30.02
C ASN A 27 13.24 -9.01 31.49
N GLY A 28 13.25 -10.24 32.03
CA GLY A 28 13.55 -10.48 33.45
C GLY A 28 12.42 -10.06 34.40
N THR A 29 11.23 -9.71 33.92
CA THR A 29 10.06 -9.39 34.71
C THR A 29 8.95 -10.41 34.48
N ALA A 30 8.21 -10.73 35.55
CA ALA A 30 7.07 -11.65 35.49
C ALA A 30 5.79 -10.90 35.06
N THR A 31 5.81 -10.27 33.89
CA THR A 31 4.66 -9.52 33.40
C THR A 31 4.02 -10.21 32.20
N ASN A 32 2.70 -10.39 32.26
CA ASN A 32 1.87 -10.79 31.14
C ASN A 32 1.23 -9.51 30.58
N ALA A 33 1.86 -8.91 29.60
CA ALA A 33 1.36 -7.72 28.96
C ALA A 33 1.57 -7.79 27.45
N SER A 34 0.78 -7.05 26.71
CA SER A 34 0.99 -6.86 25.28
C SER A 34 2.11 -5.86 25.04
N LEU A 35 3.00 -6.19 24.13
CA LEU A 35 4.17 -5.38 23.78
C LEU A 35 4.17 -5.08 22.30
N ILE A 36 4.55 -3.85 21.93
CA ILE A 36 4.77 -3.47 20.53
C ILE A 36 5.76 -4.40 19.84
N GLY A 37 5.36 -4.99 18.72
CA GLY A 37 6.20 -5.94 17.97
C GLY A 37 7.40 -5.28 17.31
N GLY A 38 7.26 -4.04 16.88
CA GLY A 38 8.29 -3.24 16.25
C GLY A 38 7.72 -1.96 15.64
N SER A 39 8.59 -1.07 15.21
CA SER A 39 8.21 0.16 14.52
C SER A 39 8.66 0.16 13.07
N LYS A 40 7.92 0.89 12.23
CA LYS A 40 8.19 1.10 10.81
C LYS A 40 8.07 2.59 10.52
N SER A 41 9.12 3.15 9.96
CA SER A 41 9.13 4.56 9.54
C SER A 41 9.49 4.62 8.07
N TYR A 42 8.57 5.10 7.25
CA TYR A 42 8.71 5.14 5.81
C TYR A 42 8.45 6.52 5.24
N VAL A 43 9.04 6.73 4.09
CA VAL A 43 8.66 7.79 3.16
C VAL A 43 8.28 7.11 1.84
N THR A 44 7.05 7.29 1.43
CA THR A 44 6.56 6.85 0.13
C THR A 44 6.50 8.07 -0.80
N SER A 45 7.27 8.03 -1.87
CA SER A 45 7.24 9.02 -2.94
C SER A 45 6.51 8.42 -4.11
N THR A 46 5.52 9.14 -4.64
CA THR A 46 4.68 8.69 -5.74
C THR A 46 4.66 9.73 -6.84
N GLN A 47 4.70 9.29 -8.08
CA GLN A 47 4.36 10.09 -9.25
C GLN A 47 3.24 9.39 -10.00
N LEU A 48 2.08 10.02 -10.01
CA LEU A 48 0.91 9.55 -10.71
C LEU A 48 0.68 10.41 -11.95
N LYS A 49 0.66 9.78 -13.14
CA LYS A 49 0.24 10.41 -14.37
C LYS A 49 -1.00 9.71 -14.91
N ARG A 50 -1.95 10.47 -15.34
CA ARG A 50 -3.17 9.94 -15.93
C ARG A 50 -3.65 10.82 -17.07
N LEU A 51 -3.93 10.19 -18.21
CA LEU A 51 -4.64 10.79 -19.33
C LEU A 51 -6.02 10.13 -19.43
N GLY A 52 -7.06 10.92 -19.56
CA GLY A 52 -8.41 10.47 -19.81
C GLY A 52 -9.00 11.19 -21.02
N LEU A 53 -9.47 10.44 -21.98
CA LEU A 53 -10.16 10.93 -23.17
C LEU A 53 -11.53 10.26 -23.22
N ASN A 54 -12.56 11.05 -23.45
CA ASN A 54 -13.92 10.55 -23.71
C ASN A 54 -14.57 11.33 -24.83
N GLY A 55 -15.43 10.67 -25.58
CA GLY A 55 -16.20 11.26 -26.63
C GLY A 55 -17.52 10.53 -26.80
N THR A 56 -18.57 11.31 -27.08
CA THR A 56 -19.90 10.82 -27.40
C THR A 56 -20.33 11.43 -28.72
N LEU A 57 -20.79 10.61 -29.64
CA LEU A 57 -21.39 11.04 -30.90
C LEU A 57 -22.84 10.57 -30.93
N GLN A 58 -23.76 11.50 -31.17
CA GLN A 58 -25.17 11.21 -31.42
C GLN A 58 -25.51 11.48 -32.88
N TRP A 59 -26.22 10.58 -33.48
CA TRP A 59 -26.62 10.64 -34.86
C TRP A 59 -28.06 10.14 -35.02
N ALA A 60 -28.88 10.97 -35.64
CA ALA A 60 -30.28 10.68 -35.97
C ALA A 60 -30.45 10.52 -37.49
N PRO A 61 -30.30 9.30 -38.04
CA PRO A 61 -30.44 9.03 -39.48
C PRO A 61 -31.87 9.19 -39.96
N ALA A 62 -32.86 9.06 -39.07
CA ALA A 62 -34.27 9.28 -39.29
C ALA A 62 -34.91 9.87 -38.04
N PRO A 63 -36.12 10.53 -38.12
CA PRO A 63 -36.77 11.07 -36.94
C PRO A 63 -37.02 10.05 -35.83
N GLU A 64 -37.24 8.80 -36.19
CA GLU A 64 -37.57 7.70 -35.28
C GLU A 64 -36.34 6.98 -34.74
N VAL A 65 -35.13 7.29 -35.25
CA VAL A 65 -33.89 6.56 -34.91
C VAL A 65 -32.85 7.48 -34.31
N MET A 66 -32.39 7.13 -33.15
CA MET A 66 -31.24 7.75 -32.48
C MET A 66 -30.15 6.72 -32.28
N VAL A 67 -28.95 7.02 -32.72
CA VAL A 67 -27.71 6.23 -32.48
C VAL A 67 -26.78 7.06 -31.64
N THR A 68 -26.31 6.46 -30.54
CA THR A 68 -25.30 7.04 -29.67
C THR A 68 -24.08 6.15 -29.65
N LEU A 69 -22.92 6.72 -29.93
CA LEU A 69 -21.61 6.08 -29.84
C LEU A 69 -20.82 6.75 -28.72
N ASP A 70 -20.31 5.94 -27.82
CA ASP A 70 -19.44 6.39 -26.73
C ASP A 70 -18.06 5.74 -26.88
N ALA A 71 -17.03 6.51 -26.67
CA ALA A 71 -15.66 6.03 -26.62
C ALA A 71 -14.93 6.62 -25.42
N PHE A 72 -14.18 5.79 -24.73
CA PHE A 72 -13.36 6.18 -23.62
C PHE A 72 -11.97 5.53 -23.71
N TYR A 73 -10.95 6.33 -23.45
CA TYR A 73 -9.58 5.87 -23.29
C TYR A 73 -8.99 6.48 -22.02
N SER A 74 -8.28 5.68 -21.25
CA SER A 74 -7.47 6.18 -20.14
C SER A 74 -6.14 5.46 -20.10
N ASN A 75 -5.07 6.24 -20.05
CA ASN A 75 -3.74 5.78 -19.71
C ASN A 75 -3.42 6.18 -18.25
N PHE A 76 -2.79 5.28 -17.53
CA PHE A 76 -2.45 5.42 -16.12
C PHE A 76 -1.03 4.93 -15.90
N ASP A 77 -0.20 5.76 -15.30
CA ASP A 77 1.18 5.49 -14.96
C ASP A 77 1.41 5.89 -13.50
N ASP A 78 1.80 4.94 -12.66
CA ASP A 78 1.96 5.11 -11.21
C ASP A 78 3.32 4.52 -10.79
N ASP A 79 4.27 5.42 -10.54
CA ASP A 79 5.59 5.10 -10.04
C ASP A 79 5.69 5.42 -8.55
N GLN A 80 5.99 4.42 -7.73
CA GLN A 80 6.16 4.60 -6.30
C GLN A 80 7.51 4.06 -5.84
N SER A 81 8.12 4.78 -4.91
CA SER A 81 9.26 4.28 -4.15
C SER A 81 8.98 4.45 -2.65
N LYS A 82 9.15 3.37 -1.90
CA LYS A 82 9.02 3.37 -0.44
C LYS A 82 10.39 3.12 0.17
N ARG A 83 10.84 4.05 1.00
CA ARG A 83 12.12 3.98 1.69
C ARG A 83 11.93 4.17 3.17
N GLY A 84 12.65 3.41 3.96
CA GLY A 84 12.56 3.56 5.41
C GLY A 84 13.30 2.50 6.19
N ILE A 85 12.98 2.47 7.48
CA ILE A 85 13.58 1.54 8.42
C ILE A 85 12.50 0.83 9.22
N GLU A 86 12.72 -0.45 9.46
CA GLU A 86 11.97 -1.28 10.39
C GLU A 86 12.84 -1.63 11.59
N LEU A 87 12.30 -1.48 12.78
CA LEU A 87 12.98 -1.78 14.05
C LEU A 87 12.20 -2.90 14.75
N PRO A 88 12.63 -4.16 14.66
CA PRO A 88 12.01 -5.27 15.40
C PRO A 88 12.30 -5.14 16.89
N LEU A 89 11.25 -5.08 17.70
CA LEU A 89 11.31 -4.90 19.15
C LEU A 89 10.74 -6.11 19.88
N GLY A 90 9.44 -6.13 20.13
CA GLY A 90 8.77 -7.16 20.93
C GLY A 90 8.74 -8.55 20.32
N PHE A 91 9.02 -8.70 19.05
CA PHE A 91 9.27 -10.02 18.45
C PHE A 91 10.59 -10.65 18.90
N PHE A 92 11.46 -9.87 19.53
CA PHE A 92 12.79 -10.32 19.96
C PHE A 92 13.59 -11.03 18.86
N ALA A 93 13.36 -10.58 17.64
CA ALA A 93 14.05 -11.09 16.48
C ALA A 93 15.53 -10.68 16.51
N PHE A 94 16.36 -11.50 15.92
CA PHE A 94 17.77 -11.18 15.70
C PHE A 94 18.60 -10.90 16.96
N GLY A 95 18.18 -11.44 18.11
CA GLY A 95 18.89 -11.24 19.37
C GLY A 95 18.54 -9.97 20.13
N THR A 96 17.49 -9.27 19.72
CA THR A 96 16.92 -8.15 20.49
C THR A 96 16.50 -8.63 21.87
N THR A 97 16.83 -7.85 22.90
CA THR A 97 16.49 -8.14 24.30
C THR A 97 15.95 -6.90 24.98
N GLY A 98 14.91 -7.07 25.81
CA GLY A 98 14.45 -6.00 26.70
C GLY A 98 15.44 -5.75 27.85
N VAL A 99 15.44 -4.53 28.37
CA VAL A 99 16.19 -4.20 29.58
C VAL A 99 15.33 -4.54 30.80
N PRO A 100 15.81 -5.45 31.69
CA PRO A 100 15.06 -5.82 32.88
C PRO A 100 14.70 -4.62 33.76
N GLY A 101 13.44 -4.55 34.19
CA GLY A 101 12.96 -3.50 35.09
C GLY A 101 12.65 -2.14 34.44
N ASP A 102 12.87 -2.01 33.12
CA ASP A 102 12.72 -0.74 32.42
C ASP A 102 11.33 -0.60 31.71
N PHE A 103 10.51 -1.63 31.83
CA PHE A 103 9.18 -1.63 31.21
C PHE A 103 8.10 -1.10 32.15
N THR A 104 7.33 -0.13 31.66
CA THR A 104 6.12 0.36 32.34
C THR A 104 4.90 -0.32 31.77
N VAL A 105 4.10 -0.93 32.63
CA VAL A 105 2.86 -1.62 32.24
C VAL A 105 1.65 -0.83 32.71
N ASN A 106 0.73 -0.59 31.79
CA ASN A 106 -0.53 0.08 32.05
C ASN A 106 -1.66 -0.69 31.34
N ASN A 107 -2.72 -1.02 32.07
CA ASN A 107 -3.88 -1.73 31.53
C ASN A 107 -3.57 -2.97 30.68
N GLY A 108 -2.54 -3.73 31.04
CA GLY A 108 -2.14 -4.92 30.30
C GLY A 108 -1.30 -4.65 29.03
N HIS A 109 -0.89 -3.42 28.81
CA HIS A 109 0.00 -3.01 27.74
C HIS A 109 1.30 -2.43 28.29
N ILE A 110 2.39 -2.67 27.61
CA ILE A 110 3.67 -2.04 27.90
C ILE A 110 3.71 -0.71 27.15
N ASP A 111 3.68 0.39 27.91
CA ASP A 111 3.64 1.76 27.38
C ASP A 111 5.04 2.31 27.09
N SER A 112 6.03 1.88 27.87
CA SER A 112 7.40 2.34 27.68
C SER A 112 8.41 1.25 28.03
N GLY A 113 9.60 1.37 27.49
CA GLY A 113 10.69 0.47 27.79
C GLY A 113 11.88 0.61 26.85
N THR A 114 12.94 -0.11 27.18
CA THR A 114 14.19 -0.08 26.40
C THR A 114 14.54 -1.47 25.90
N PHE A 115 14.92 -1.51 24.63
CA PHE A 115 15.45 -2.70 23.97
C PHE A 115 16.91 -2.52 23.61
N ARG A 116 17.71 -3.56 23.80
CA ARG A 116 19.10 -3.67 23.36
C ARG A 116 19.22 -4.62 22.19
N ASN A 117 20.31 -4.49 21.45
CA ASN A 117 20.63 -5.30 20.30
C ASN A 117 19.55 -5.23 19.19
N VAL A 118 18.87 -4.10 19.09
CA VAL A 118 17.92 -3.87 18.00
C VAL A 118 18.67 -3.73 16.69
N ARG A 119 18.29 -4.52 15.70
CA ARG A 119 18.89 -4.52 14.37
C ARG A 119 17.87 -4.03 13.36
N GLY A 120 18.11 -2.86 12.85
CA GLY A 120 17.25 -2.24 11.85
C GLY A 120 17.32 -2.96 10.52
N VAL A 121 16.18 -3.01 9.84
CA VAL A 121 16.06 -3.46 8.45
C VAL A 121 15.69 -2.25 7.63
N ILE A 122 16.52 -1.93 6.64
CA ILE A 122 16.25 -0.86 5.68
C ILE A 122 15.42 -1.43 4.55
N ARG A 123 14.34 -0.72 4.23
CA ARG A 123 13.46 -1.00 3.09
C ARG A 123 13.74 0.01 1.98
N ASN A 124 13.78 -0.51 0.75
CA ASN A 124 13.85 0.29 -0.45
C ASN A 124 13.03 -0.42 -1.54
N ASP A 125 11.73 -0.20 -1.50
CA ASP A 125 10.77 -0.88 -2.34
C ASP A 125 10.41 -0.01 -3.54
N ILE A 126 10.14 -0.64 -4.66
CA ILE A 126 9.68 -0.02 -5.89
C ILE A 126 8.36 -0.70 -6.28
N PHE A 127 7.39 0.12 -6.63
CA PHE A 127 6.15 -0.30 -7.22
C PHE A 127 5.89 0.53 -8.46
N GLN A 128 5.70 -0.13 -9.60
CA GLN A 128 5.42 0.50 -10.88
C GLN A 128 4.19 -0.15 -11.47
N ARG A 129 3.29 0.66 -12.00
CA ARG A 129 2.08 0.19 -12.65
C ARG A 129 1.74 1.06 -13.84
N GLU A 130 1.61 0.42 -14.98
CA GLU A 130 1.12 1.00 -16.22
C GLU A 130 -0.19 0.31 -16.60
N ALA A 131 -1.19 1.08 -16.99
CA ALA A 131 -2.45 0.52 -17.47
C ALA A 131 -3.06 1.38 -18.56
N ASP A 132 -3.55 0.70 -19.59
CA ASP A 132 -4.39 1.27 -20.64
C ASP A 132 -5.80 0.70 -20.55
N LEU A 133 -6.79 1.57 -20.50
CA LEU A 133 -8.20 1.21 -20.49
C LEU A 133 -8.87 1.77 -21.76
N TYR A 134 -9.49 0.89 -22.50
CA TYR A 134 -10.31 1.20 -23.67
C TYR A 134 -11.75 0.79 -23.39
N SER A 135 -12.70 1.67 -23.71
CA SER A 135 -14.11 1.34 -23.64
C SER A 135 -14.85 1.92 -24.83
N PHE A 136 -15.81 1.17 -25.33
CA PHE A 136 -16.66 1.55 -26.44
C PHE A 136 -18.10 1.15 -26.13
N GLY A 137 -19.03 2.06 -26.39
CA GLY A 137 -20.47 1.84 -26.27
C GLY A 137 -21.21 2.20 -27.55
N LEU A 138 -22.23 1.41 -27.87
CA LEU A 138 -23.20 1.70 -28.93
C LEU A 138 -24.59 1.53 -28.35
N ASN A 139 -25.38 2.58 -28.36
CA ASN A 139 -26.80 2.56 -28.06
C ASN A 139 -27.58 2.97 -29.30
N THR A 140 -28.60 2.20 -29.65
CA THR A 140 -29.53 2.54 -30.71
C THR A 140 -30.95 2.48 -30.17
N ARG A 141 -31.72 3.53 -30.40
CA ARG A 141 -33.13 3.66 -30.00
C ARG A 141 -33.97 3.91 -31.24
N TYR A 142 -35.09 3.21 -31.32
CA TYR A 142 -36.12 3.38 -32.32
C TYR A 142 -37.44 3.70 -31.61
N GLU A 143 -38.12 4.78 -32.03
CA GLU A 143 -39.41 5.18 -31.55
C GLU A 143 -40.34 5.36 -32.75
N GLY A 144 -41.17 4.36 -33.08
CA GLY A 144 -42.05 4.37 -34.24
C GLY A 144 -43.41 5.02 -33.96
N ASP A 145 -43.99 5.66 -34.97
CA ASP A 145 -45.29 6.32 -34.89
C ASP A 145 -46.44 5.34 -34.65
N ASP A 146 -46.24 4.04 -34.90
CA ASP A 146 -47.18 2.94 -34.67
C ASP A 146 -47.21 2.41 -33.24
N GLY A 147 -46.47 3.05 -32.32
CA GLY A 147 -46.36 2.65 -30.90
C GLY A 147 -45.33 1.56 -30.63
N TRP A 148 -44.56 1.13 -31.61
CA TRP A 148 -43.42 0.26 -31.39
C TRP A 148 -42.19 1.04 -30.97
N ASN A 149 -41.57 0.61 -29.84
CA ASN A 149 -40.30 1.13 -29.37
C ASN A 149 -39.30 0.00 -29.24
N ALA A 150 -38.09 0.19 -29.70
CA ALA A 150 -37.02 -0.76 -29.60
C ALA A 150 -35.69 -0.11 -29.18
N PHE A 151 -34.87 -0.81 -28.48
CA PHE A 151 -33.53 -0.36 -28.17
C PHE A 151 -32.52 -1.49 -28.30
N PHE A 152 -31.28 -1.13 -28.61
CA PHE A 152 -30.16 -2.04 -28.64
C PHE A 152 -28.97 -1.37 -27.95
N ASP A 153 -28.35 -2.07 -27.03
CA ASP A 153 -27.15 -1.64 -26.33
C ASP A 153 -26.02 -2.65 -26.51
N PHE A 154 -24.86 -2.16 -26.84
CA PHE A 154 -23.63 -2.92 -26.89
C PHE A 154 -22.53 -2.17 -26.15
N GLY A 155 -21.79 -2.86 -25.28
CA GLY A 155 -20.65 -2.32 -24.57
C GLY A 155 -19.45 -3.25 -24.64
N PHE A 156 -18.29 -2.66 -24.84
CA PHE A 156 -17.00 -3.35 -24.81
C PHE A 156 -16.03 -2.57 -23.94
N SER A 157 -15.27 -3.27 -23.10
CA SER A 157 -14.18 -2.69 -22.33
C SER A 157 -13.01 -3.66 -22.25
N LYS A 158 -11.81 -3.11 -22.38
CA LYS A 158 -10.56 -3.85 -22.25
C LYS A 158 -9.57 -3.04 -21.43
N THR A 159 -8.88 -3.72 -20.51
CA THR A 159 -7.76 -3.16 -19.75
C THR A 159 -6.53 -4.01 -20.00
N ASP A 160 -5.47 -3.37 -20.43
CA ASP A 160 -4.11 -3.92 -20.46
C ASP A 160 -3.33 -3.32 -19.30
N ARG A 161 -2.79 -4.16 -18.40
CA ARG A 161 -2.09 -3.71 -17.19
C ARG A 161 -0.79 -4.49 -17.00
N ASN A 162 0.27 -3.74 -16.74
CA ASN A 162 1.56 -4.27 -16.29
C ASN A 162 1.85 -3.73 -14.89
N GLU A 163 2.43 -4.58 -14.05
CA GLU A 163 2.79 -4.21 -12.69
C GLU A 163 4.11 -4.86 -12.30
N LEU A 164 4.99 -4.06 -11.72
CA LEU A 164 6.22 -4.51 -11.06
C LEU A 164 6.15 -4.14 -9.59
N SER A 165 6.28 -5.13 -8.71
CA SER A 165 6.44 -4.92 -7.27
C SER A 165 7.77 -5.55 -6.84
N LEU A 166 8.69 -4.74 -6.38
CA LEU A 166 9.99 -5.16 -5.90
C LEU A 166 10.18 -4.71 -4.46
N GLU A 167 10.37 -5.66 -3.57
CA GLU A 167 10.72 -5.39 -2.17
C GLU A 167 12.20 -5.67 -1.93
N SER A 168 12.88 -4.73 -1.30
CA SER A 168 14.29 -4.83 -0.99
C SER A 168 14.53 -4.64 0.51
N TYR A 169 15.24 -5.59 1.09
CA TYR A 169 15.59 -5.62 2.50
C TYR A 169 17.10 -5.60 2.65
N SER A 170 17.61 -4.64 3.43
CA SER A 170 19.02 -4.53 3.74
C SER A 170 19.19 -4.29 5.23
N GLY A 171 20.11 -5.02 5.84
CA GLY A 171 20.35 -4.92 7.26
C GLY A 171 21.57 -5.74 7.68
N THR A 172 21.75 -5.91 8.99
CA THR A 172 22.87 -6.66 9.56
C THR A 172 22.69 -8.20 9.49
N GLY A 173 21.67 -8.64 8.72
CA GLY A 173 21.39 -10.04 8.39
C GLY A 173 20.61 -10.80 9.45
N PHE A 174 19.86 -11.81 8.99
CA PHE A 174 19.07 -12.71 9.86
C PHE A 174 19.92 -13.45 10.87
N ASN A 175 21.12 -13.87 10.47
CA ASN A 175 22.05 -14.61 11.29
C ASN A 175 23.18 -13.77 11.88
N GLY A 176 23.15 -12.45 11.68
CA GLY A 176 24.17 -11.55 12.24
C GLY A 176 24.26 -11.61 13.76
N ALA A 177 23.18 -12.05 14.44
CA ALA A 177 23.20 -12.35 15.87
C ALA A 177 24.14 -13.50 16.24
N ALA A 178 24.16 -14.54 15.43
CA ALA A 178 24.99 -15.71 15.67
C ALA A 178 26.48 -15.44 15.42
N THR A 179 26.80 -14.48 14.57
CA THR A 179 28.18 -14.12 14.23
C THR A 179 28.75 -12.98 15.08
N GLY A 180 27.92 -12.30 15.87
CA GLY A 180 28.35 -11.17 16.71
C GLY A 180 28.77 -9.90 15.97
N ASN A 181 28.70 -9.88 14.64
CA ASN A 181 29.30 -8.84 13.80
C ASN A 181 28.28 -7.80 13.28
N GLY A 182 27.05 -7.82 13.73
CA GLY A 182 26.04 -6.87 13.26
C GLY A 182 25.99 -5.60 14.11
N ALA A 183 25.95 -4.46 13.47
CA ALA A 183 25.65 -3.21 14.17
C ALA A 183 24.26 -3.31 14.83
N SER A 184 24.15 -2.86 16.06
CA SER A 184 22.91 -2.84 16.82
C SER A 184 22.76 -1.54 17.61
N ALA A 185 21.53 -1.21 17.93
CA ALA A 185 21.20 -0.01 18.69
C ALA A 185 20.46 -0.35 19.98
N THR A 186 20.48 0.57 20.91
CA THR A 186 19.56 0.61 22.05
C THR A 186 18.43 1.56 21.68
N ILE A 187 17.19 1.08 21.76
CA ILE A 187 15.99 1.82 21.39
C ILE A 187 15.06 1.89 22.59
N SER A 188 14.67 3.09 22.97
CA SER A 188 13.64 3.34 23.98
C SER A 188 12.38 3.86 23.30
N PHE A 189 11.22 3.50 23.83
CA PHE A 189 9.94 4.07 23.44
C PHE A 189 9.16 4.50 24.68
N VAL A 190 8.31 5.50 24.50
CA VAL A 190 7.43 6.10 25.51
C VAL A 190 6.08 6.42 24.89
#